data_31460607ad5f0a34e617e163c6736f08
#
_entry.id   31460607ad5f0a34e617e163c6736f08
#
_cell.length_a   1.000
_cell.length_b   1.000
_cell.length_c   1.000
_cell.angle_alpha   90.00
_cell.angle_beta   90.00
_cell.angle_gamma   90.00
#
_symmetry.space_group_name_H-M   'P 1'
#
loop_
_entity.id
_entity.type
_entity.pdbx_description
1 polymer ?
#
loop_
_entity_poly.entity_id
_entity_poly.type
_entity_poly.pdbx_seq_one_letter_code
_entity_poly.pdbx_strand_id
1 'polypeptide(L)'
;MSFGLGRGRALEPGAVAVSEAELPPMSDAVMTDPLAGRVDPRAWFADPGRPLEIEIGSGKGTFLIQHAEQHPETNFLGIEWAREFFEYAADRIRRRRAGLADEETGRDELSAAPARALLNVRMLHADASEFIRWRVPDGIVRVIHLYFSDPWPKSRHHRRRVVQDRFLAEAARVLVPGGEVRVVTDHAELWAWDSAYFADWAEDPSGLLDREAAARGAADVARERRERPVGMPGVKPFVMAPFARSAGAGEGELVGTNFERKYRREGRAFWAVVLRRA
;
A
#
# COMPACT_ATOMS: atom_id res chain seq x y z
N MET A 1 11.20 -7.09 -19.75
CA MET A 1 11.02 -5.81 -20.48
C MET A 1 11.48 -4.71 -19.53
N SER A 2 12.40 -3.86 -19.95
CA SER A 2 12.80 -2.68 -19.17
C SER A 2 11.75 -1.57 -19.37
N PHE A 3 11.33 -0.94 -18.26
CA PHE A 3 10.41 0.20 -18.30
C PHE A 3 11.13 1.53 -18.60
N GLY A 4 12.45 1.49 -18.85
CA GLY A 4 13.27 2.68 -19.15
C GLY A 4 13.40 3.64 -17.97
N LEU A 5 13.19 3.15 -16.75
CA LEU A 5 13.36 3.92 -15.53
C LEU A 5 14.87 4.24 -15.33
N GLY A 6 15.19 5.44 -14.90
CA GLY A 6 16.59 5.88 -14.74
C GLY A 6 17.28 6.36 -16.02
N ARG A 7 16.63 6.32 -17.19
CA ARG A 7 17.15 6.85 -18.45
C ARG A 7 18.59 6.42 -18.78
N GLY A 8 18.91 5.15 -18.55
CA GLY A 8 20.24 4.56 -18.78
C GLY A 8 21.25 4.76 -17.64
N ARG A 9 20.88 5.42 -16.56
CA ARG A 9 21.69 5.53 -15.35
C ARG A 9 21.55 4.24 -14.52
N ALA A 10 22.65 3.81 -13.89
CA ALA A 10 22.60 2.74 -12.89
C ALA A 10 21.78 3.21 -11.68
N LEU A 11 20.86 2.36 -11.22
CA LEU A 11 20.07 2.60 -10.02
C LEU A 11 20.85 2.11 -8.80
N GLU A 12 20.89 2.91 -7.75
CA GLU A 12 21.61 2.62 -6.50
C GLU A 12 20.64 2.71 -5.31
N PRO A 13 19.93 1.63 -4.96
CA PRO A 13 18.95 1.65 -3.87
C PRO A 13 19.54 1.99 -2.49
N GLY A 14 20.78 1.56 -2.25
CA GLY A 14 21.51 1.81 -0.99
C GLY A 14 20.73 1.37 0.25
N ALA A 15 20.99 2.01 1.38
CA ALA A 15 20.36 1.68 2.66
C ALA A 15 18.85 2.02 2.76
N VAL A 16 18.23 2.54 1.69
CA VAL A 16 16.77 2.72 1.62
C VAL A 16 16.08 1.38 1.37
N ALA A 17 16.73 0.55 0.56
CA ALA A 17 16.20 -0.75 0.14
C ALA A 17 16.38 -1.83 1.20
N VAL A 18 15.37 -2.70 1.29
CA VAL A 18 15.43 -4.00 1.95
C VAL A 18 14.97 -5.03 0.93
N SER A 19 15.76 -6.06 0.70
CA SER A 19 15.42 -7.16 -0.20
C SER A 19 14.80 -8.30 0.61
N GLU A 20 13.86 -9.02 0.02
CA GLU A 20 13.30 -10.23 0.64
C GLU A 20 14.39 -11.26 0.95
N ALA A 21 15.45 -11.32 0.13
CA ALA A 21 16.61 -12.18 0.35
C ALA A 21 17.44 -11.82 1.61
N GLU A 22 17.28 -10.60 2.14
CA GLU A 22 17.93 -10.13 3.38
C GLU A 22 17.09 -10.46 4.61
N LEU A 23 15.84 -10.90 4.43
CA LEU A 23 15.00 -11.34 5.53
C LEU A 23 15.46 -12.71 6.04
N PRO A 24 15.28 -13.01 7.33
CA PRO A 24 15.52 -14.35 7.85
C PRO A 24 14.74 -15.39 7.03
N PRO A 25 15.32 -16.54 6.71
CA PRO A 25 14.62 -17.58 5.97
C PRO A 25 13.33 -17.98 6.70
N MET A 26 12.29 -18.31 5.91
CA MET A 26 11.06 -18.86 6.47
C MET A 26 11.36 -20.30 6.89
N SER A 27 11.27 -20.60 8.19
CA SER A 27 11.45 -21.96 8.69
C SER A 27 10.11 -22.73 8.64
N ASP A 28 10.18 -24.06 8.61
CA ASP A 28 8.99 -24.92 8.69
C ASP A 28 8.22 -24.72 10.01
N ALA A 29 8.86 -24.16 11.04
CA ALA A 29 8.22 -23.82 12.31
C ALA A 29 7.01 -22.87 12.12
N VAL A 30 6.99 -22.06 11.07
CA VAL A 30 5.85 -21.16 10.75
C VAL A 30 4.55 -21.94 10.50
N MET A 31 4.64 -23.19 10.10
CA MET A 31 3.45 -24.05 9.87
C MET A 31 2.74 -24.42 11.18
N THR A 32 3.45 -24.42 12.31
CA THR A 32 2.94 -24.75 13.63
C THR A 32 2.89 -23.54 14.58
N ASP A 33 3.81 -22.59 14.34
CA ASP A 33 3.88 -21.31 15.06
C ASP A 33 4.02 -20.15 14.06
N PRO A 34 2.92 -19.49 13.69
CA PRO A 34 2.97 -18.34 12.79
C PRO A 34 3.83 -17.18 13.28
N LEU A 35 4.17 -17.12 14.57
CA LEU A 35 5.03 -16.08 15.14
C LEU A 35 6.50 -16.31 14.79
N ALA A 36 6.92 -17.54 14.51
CA ALA A 36 8.29 -17.90 14.19
C ALA A 36 8.86 -17.21 12.93
N GLY A 37 7.97 -16.73 12.04
CA GLY A 37 8.35 -15.99 10.82
C GLY A 37 8.32 -14.48 10.95
N ARG A 38 7.89 -13.93 12.10
CA ARG A 38 7.67 -12.49 12.23
C ARG A 38 8.97 -11.70 12.22
N VAL A 39 8.93 -10.58 11.52
CA VAL A 39 10.00 -9.58 11.43
C VAL A 39 9.37 -8.23 11.70
N ASP A 40 9.81 -7.54 12.72
CA ASP A 40 9.31 -6.19 13.01
C ASP A 40 10.01 -5.17 12.08
N PRO A 41 9.33 -4.66 11.04
CA PRO A 41 9.94 -3.74 10.11
C PRO A 41 10.25 -2.37 10.73
N ARG A 42 9.74 -2.06 11.92
CA ARG A 42 10.08 -0.82 12.64
C ARG A 42 11.56 -0.78 13.00
N ALA A 43 12.18 -1.94 13.23
CA ALA A 43 13.62 -2.06 13.50
C ALA A 43 14.53 -1.60 12.33
N TRP A 44 13.98 -1.44 11.13
CA TRP A 44 14.74 -0.94 9.99
C TRP A 44 14.90 0.60 9.98
N PHE A 45 14.21 1.29 10.88
CA PHE A 45 14.23 2.75 10.98
C PHE A 45 15.09 3.22 12.15
N ALA A 46 15.61 4.44 12.05
CA ALA A 46 16.43 5.04 13.11
C ALA A 46 15.65 5.24 14.42
N ASP A 47 14.34 5.42 14.32
CA ASP A 47 13.42 5.53 15.46
C ASP A 47 12.29 4.51 15.32
N PRO A 48 12.45 3.31 15.86
CA PRO A 48 11.43 2.24 15.81
C PRO A 48 10.14 2.58 16.57
N GLY A 49 10.15 3.56 17.46
CA GLY A 49 9.01 3.96 18.27
C GLY A 49 7.97 4.79 17.53
N ARG A 50 8.30 5.28 16.33
CA ARG A 50 7.36 6.04 15.52
C ARG A 50 6.25 5.14 14.96
N PRO A 51 5.03 5.69 14.77
CA PRO A 51 3.98 4.98 14.04
C PRO A 51 4.47 4.47 12.69
N LEU A 52 4.06 3.26 12.30
CA LEU A 52 4.40 2.66 11.02
C LEU A 52 3.21 2.72 10.06
N GLU A 53 3.45 3.19 8.84
CA GLU A 53 2.52 3.11 7.72
C GLU A 53 3.13 2.30 6.57
N ILE A 54 2.30 1.54 5.86
CA ILE A 54 2.72 0.68 4.75
C ILE A 54 1.99 1.12 3.48
N GLU A 55 2.73 1.37 2.39
CA GLU A 55 2.15 1.51 1.05
C GLU A 55 2.36 0.22 0.24
N ILE A 56 1.28 -0.33 -0.30
CA ILE A 56 1.28 -1.52 -1.16
C ILE A 56 1.29 -1.07 -2.62
N GLY A 57 2.29 -1.53 -3.39
CA GLY A 57 2.45 -1.15 -4.78
C GLY A 57 2.96 0.28 -4.93
N SER A 58 4.07 0.62 -4.29
CA SER A 58 4.59 2.00 -4.22
C SER A 58 5.05 2.55 -5.58
N GLY A 59 5.19 1.71 -6.59
CA GLY A 59 5.60 2.12 -7.93
C GLY A 59 6.89 2.94 -7.90
N LYS A 60 6.81 4.19 -8.38
CA LYS A 60 7.96 5.14 -8.38
C LYS A 60 8.18 5.86 -7.04
N GLY A 61 7.47 5.50 -5.98
CA GLY A 61 7.59 6.09 -4.65
C GLY A 61 7.06 7.53 -4.53
N THR A 62 6.22 7.99 -5.46
CA THR A 62 5.78 9.40 -5.47
C THR A 62 4.94 9.74 -4.24
N PHE A 63 3.97 8.90 -3.88
CA PHE A 63 3.18 9.11 -2.68
C PHE A 63 4.04 9.06 -1.42
N LEU A 64 4.89 8.02 -1.27
CA LEU A 64 5.78 7.87 -0.11
C LEU A 64 6.64 9.11 0.13
N ILE A 65 7.28 9.63 -0.94
CA ILE A 65 8.15 10.80 -0.83
C ILE A 65 7.35 12.00 -0.34
N GLN A 66 6.24 12.32 -1.00
CA GLN A 66 5.42 13.48 -0.66
C GLN A 66 4.81 13.38 0.73
N HIS A 67 4.33 12.20 1.09
CA HIS A 67 3.65 11.98 2.37
C HIS A 67 4.64 11.95 3.53
N ALA A 68 5.79 11.31 3.36
CA ALA A 68 6.83 11.24 4.38
C ALA A 68 7.52 12.59 4.67
N GLU A 69 7.59 13.49 3.68
CA GLU A 69 8.07 14.85 3.88
C GLU A 69 7.14 15.68 4.76
N GLN A 70 5.83 15.41 4.70
CA GLN A 70 4.81 16.07 5.52
C GLN A 70 4.66 15.46 6.92
N HIS A 71 5.13 14.22 7.09
CA HIS A 71 4.97 13.46 8.34
C HIS A 71 6.30 12.88 8.83
N PRO A 72 7.27 13.74 9.22
CA PRO A 72 8.59 13.29 9.68
C PRO A 72 8.54 12.46 10.96
N GLU A 73 7.45 12.54 11.72
CA GLU A 73 7.19 11.78 12.95
C GLU A 73 6.68 10.34 12.71
N THR A 74 6.48 9.94 11.43
CA THR A 74 5.94 8.64 11.04
C THR A 74 6.94 7.88 10.19
N ASN A 75 7.07 6.59 10.38
CA ASN A 75 7.86 5.69 9.54
C ASN A 75 7.01 5.14 8.40
N PHE A 76 7.56 5.11 7.19
CA PHE A 76 6.88 4.65 5.98
C PHE A 76 7.63 3.50 5.34
N LEU A 77 6.94 2.38 5.14
CA LEU A 77 7.44 1.23 4.38
C LEU A 77 6.69 1.12 3.06
N GLY A 78 7.37 1.35 1.96
CA GLY A 78 6.84 1.05 0.63
C GLY A 78 7.17 -0.38 0.24
N ILE A 79 6.18 -1.15 -0.22
CA ILE A 79 6.37 -2.50 -0.72
C ILE A 79 6.06 -2.51 -2.22
N GLU A 80 7.01 -2.98 -3.02
CA GLU A 80 6.87 -3.03 -4.47
C GLU A 80 7.38 -4.39 -4.99
N TRP A 81 6.53 -5.06 -5.76
CA TRP A 81 6.83 -6.36 -6.35
C TRP A 81 7.73 -6.28 -7.58
N ALA A 82 7.51 -5.25 -8.41
CA ALA A 82 8.26 -5.08 -9.64
C ALA A 82 9.67 -4.52 -9.33
N ARG A 83 10.69 -5.35 -9.50
CA ARG A 83 12.07 -5.04 -9.13
C ARG A 83 12.56 -3.70 -9.68
N GLU A 84 12.30 -3.40 -10.94
CA GLU A 84 12.75 -2.15 -11.57
C GLU A 84 12.11 -0.91 -10.93
N PHE A 85 10.82 -0.99 -10.56
CA PHE A 85 10.14 0.09 -9.84
C PHE A 85 10.65 0.23 -8.41
N PHE A 86 10.87 -0.88 -7.71
CA PHE A 86 11.45 -0.89 -6.37
C PHE A 86 12.84 -0.23 -6.36
N GLU A 87 13.75 -0.67 -7.25
CA GLU A 87 15.10 -0.11 -7.36
C GLU A 87 15.06 1.39 -7.69
N TYR A 88 14.18 1.78 -8.61
CA TYR A 88 14.00 3.18 -8.98
C TYR A 88 13.48 4.04 -7.82
N ALA A 89 12.45 3.60 -7.11
CA ALA A 89 11.90 4.32 -5.97
C ALA A 89 12.93 4.47 -4.85
N ALA A 90 13.66 3.40 -4.54
CA ALA A 90 14.70 3.42 -3.51
C ALA A 90 15.86 4.36 -3.87
N ASP A 91 16.36 4.32 -5.13
CA ASP A 91 17.38 5.23 -5.60
C ASP A 91 16.90 6.70 -5.59
N ARG A 92 15.65 6.92 -5.99
CA ARG A 92 15.02 8.25 -5.96
C ARG A 92 14.96 8.83 -4.55
N ILE A 93 14.56 8.02 -3.55
CA ILE A 93 14.54 8.41 -2.14
C ILE A 93 15.96 8.67 -1.64
N ARG A 94 16.92 7.81 -1.98
CA ARG A 94 18.34 7.99 -1.61
C ARG A 94 18.90 9.30 -2.18
N ARG A 95 18.65 9.57 -3.44
CA ARG A 95 19.08 10.82 -4.10
C ARG A 95 18.49 12.05 -3.41
N ARG A 96 17.20 12.00 -3.09
CA ARG A 96 16.53 13.10 -2.39
C ARG A 96 17.08 13.33 -0.99
N ARG A 97 17.45 12.28 -0.26
CA ARG A 97 18.18 12.38 1.01
C ARG A 97 19.54 13.09 0.86
N ALA A 98 20.18 12.89 -0.28
CA ALA A 98 21.47 13.51 -0.62
C ALA A 98 21.32 14.93 -1.21
N GLY A 99 20.11 15.49 -1.31
CA GLY A 99 19.85 16.78 -1.92
C GLY A 99 20.03 16.82 -3.44
N LEU A 100 19.98 15.65 -4.10
CA LEU A 100 20.09 15.55 -5.56
C LEU A 100 18.73 15.74 -6.22
N ALA A 101 18.71 16.29 -7.45
CA ALA A 101 17.49 16.56 -8.20
C ALA A 101 16.60 15.31 -8.39
N ASP A 102 15.30 15.51 -8.32
CA ASP A 102 14.28 14.50 -8.60
C ASP A 102 13.83 14.62 -10.07
N GLU A 103 14.20 13.64 -10.88
CA GLU A 103 13.94 13.63 -12.34
C GLU A 103 12.44 13.53 -12.69
N GLU A 104 11.59 13.02 -11.78
CA GLU A 104 10.15 12.86 -12.02
C GLU A 104 9.37 14.16 -11.88
N THR A 105 9.82 15.07 -11.02
CA THR A 105 9.07 16.30 -10.76
C THR A 105 9.40 17.42 -11.74
N GLY A 106 10.44 17.25 -12.56
CA GLY A 106 10.95 18.31 -13.44
C GLY A 106 11.39 19.56 -12.67
N ARG A 107 11.45 19.45 -11.34
CA ARG A 107 11.97 20.52 -10.49
C ARG A 107 13.48 20.37 -10.42
N ASP A 108 14.16 21.11 -11.27
CA ASP A 108 15.59 21.42 -11.11
C ASP A 108 15.85 22.26 -9.84
N GLU A 109 14.77 22.67 -9.19
CA GLU A 109 14.86 23.37 -7.93
C GLU A 109 15.18 22.35 -6.84
N LEU A 110 16.39 22.41 -6.36
CA LEU A 110 16.76 22.13 -4.97
C LEU A 110 15.75 22.84 -4.06
N SER A 111 14.54 22.28 -3.97
CA SER A 111 13.74 22.54 -2.79
C SER A 111 14.64 22.12 -1.65
N ALA A 112 15.10 23.07 -0.88
CA ALA A 112 15.97 22.86 0.27
C ALA A 112 15.21 22.06 1.34
N ALA A 113 14.87 20.81 0.99
CA ALA A 113 14.48 19.84 1.98
C ALA A 113 15.71 19.63 2.87
N PRO A 114 15.59 19.79 4.18
CA PRO A 114 16.73 19.67 5.08
C PRO A 114 17.37 18.29 4.85
N ALA A 115 18.69 18.21 5.01
CA ALA A 115 19.52 17.00 4.82
C ALA A 115 19.08 15.75 5.64
N ARG A 116 17.97 15.82 6.37
CA ARG A 116 17.31 14.74 7.10
C ARG A 116 15.98 14.32 6.51
N ALA A 117 15.61 14.83 5.35
CA ALA A 117 14.37 14.43 4.69
C ALA A 117 14.40 12.94 4.35
N LEU A 118 13.25 12.28 4.55
CA LEU A 118 13.01 10.88 4.17
C LEU A 118 13.84 9.81 4.91
N LEU A 119 14.51 10.11 6.04
CA LEU A 119 15.13 9.07 6.89
C LEU A 119 14.08 8.11 7.47
N ASN A 120 12.84 8.54 7.48
CA ASN A 120 11.65 7.81 7.90
C ASN A 120 11.02 6.96 6.78
N VAL A 121 11.74 6.71 5.67
CA VAL A 121 11.25 5.88 4.55
C VAL A 121 12.14 4.67 4.33
N ARG A 122 11.53 3.51 4.09
CA ARG A 122 12.18 2.29 3.61
C ARG A 122 11.40 1.72 2.44
N MET A 123 12.09 0.99 1.57
CA MET A 123 11.49 0.25 0.47
C MET A 123 11.77 -1.23 0.63
N LEU A 124 10.77 -2.07 0.44
CA LEU A 124 10.89 -3.53 0.47
C LEU A 124 10.53 -4.10 -0.91
N HIS A 125 11.40 -4.95 -1.44
CA HIS A 125 11.12 -5.76 -2.63
C HIS A 125 10.50 -7.09 -2.22
N ALA A 126 9.16 -7.18 -2.26
CA ALA A 126 8.42 -8.39 -1.87
C ALA A 126 7.00 -8.39 -2.45
N ASP A 127 6.33 -9.55 -2.37
CA ASP A 127 4.87 -9.62 -2.43
C ASP A 127 4.30 -9.05 -1.12
N ALA A 128 3.53 -7.97 -1.22
CA ALA A 128 3.01 -7.27 -0.03
C ALA A 128 2.03 -8.13 0.77
N SER A 129 1.19 -8.93 0.09
CA SER A 129 0.20 -9.78 0.76
C SER A 129 0.89 -10.89 1.56
N GLU A 130 1.90 -11.53 0.97
CA GLU A 130 2.69 -12.57 1.64
C GLU A 130 3.56 -11.98 2.76
N PHE A 131 4.15 -10.80 2.55
CA PHE A 131 4.92 -10.12 3.60
C PHE A 131 4.06 -9.75 4.80
N ILE A 132 2.89 -9.12 4.59
CA ILE A 132 1.96 -8.77 5.66
C ILE A 132 1.52 -10.03 6.41
N ARG A 133 1.15 -11.07 5.68
CA ARG A 133 0.67 -12.32 6.25
C ARG A 133 1.69 -13.01 7.14
N TRP A 134 2.89 -13.19 6.66
CA TRP A 134 3.87 -14.07 7.29
C TRP A 134 4.91 -13.35 8.13
N ARG A 135 5.17 -12.07 7.84
CA ARG A 135 6.28 -11.33 8.43
C ARG A 135 5.85 -10.27 9.43
N VAL A 136 4.76 -9.55 9.16
CA VAL A 136 4.38 -8.41 10.00
C VAL A 136 3.73 -8.87 11.30
N PRO A 137 4.24 -8.44 12.47
CA PRO A 137 3.61 -8.69 13.77
C PRO A 137 2.21 -8.08 13.89
N ASP A 138 1.45 -8.56 14.87
CA ASP A 138 0.10 -8.09 15.17
C ASP A 138 0.13 -6.68 15.76
N GLY A 139 -0.80 -5.82 15.34
CA GLY A 139 -1.09 -4.56 15.99
C GLY A 139 0.05 -3.52 15.97
N ILE A 140 0.86 -3.48 14.90
CA ILE A 140 1.97 -2.54 14.79
C ILE A 140 1.83 -1.51 13.67
N VAL A 141 0.89 -1.70 12.75
CA VAL A 141 0.70 -0.82 11.59
C VAL A 141 -0.41 0.18 11.88
N ARG A 142 -0.15 1.47 11.64
CA ARG A 142 -1.15 2.53 11.79
C ARG A 142 -2.03 2.66 10.55
N VAL A 143 -1.44 2.66 9.36
CA VAL A 143 -2.16 2.80 8.09
C VAL A 143 -1.58 1.87 7.04
N ILE A 144 -2.46 1.23 6.27
CA ILE A 144 -2.14 0.55 5.02
C ILE A 144 -2.73 1.38 3.88
N HIS A 145 -1.87 1.84 2.98
CA HIS A 145 -2.23 2.59 1.79
C HIS A 145 -2.28 1.64 0.58
N LEU A 146 -3.42 1.58 -0.09
CA LEU A 146 -3.64 0.79 -1.30
C LEU A 146 -4.21 1.70 -2.38
N TYR A 147 -3.36 2.24 -3.23
CA TYR A 147 -3.71 3.25 -4.21
C TYR A 147 -3.43 2.79 -5.62
N PHE A 148 -4.47 2.78 -6.48
CA PHE A 148 -4.38 2.43 -7.90
C PHE A 148 -3.74 1.07 -8.15
N SER A 149 -4.09 0.08 -7.31
CA SER A 149 -3.61 -1.30 -7.49
C SER A 149 -4.08 -1.86 -8.83
N ASP A 150 -3.33 -2.84 -9.35
CA ASP A 150 -3.62 -3.48 -10.63
C ASP A 150 -5.02 -4.09 -10.66
N PRO A 151 -5.88 -3.74 -11.64
CA PRO A 151 -7.27 -4.19 -11.68
C PRO A 151 -7.45 -5.63 -12.13
N TRP A 152 -6.43 -6.24 -12.78
CA TRP A 152 -6.47 -7.62 -13.27
C TRP A 152 -7.80 -7.96 -13.99
N PRO A 153 -8.10 -7.37 -15.16
CA PRO A 153 -9.44 -7.38 -15.74
C PRO A 153 -9.91 -8.77 -16.21
N LYS A 154 -8.97 -9.70 -16.48
CA LYS A 154 -9.33 -11.07 -16.88
C LYS A 154 -9.70 -11.89 -15.65
N SER A 155 -10.86 -12.55 -15.66
CA SER A 155 -11.40 -13.31 -14.52
C SER A 155 -10.41 -14.34 -13.93
N ARG A 156 -9.63 -15.04 -14.78
CA ARG A 156 -8.56 -15.96 -14.33
C ARG A 156 -7.45 -15.29 -13.53
N HIS A 157 -7.37 -13.94 -13.54
CA HIS A 157 -6.37 -13.15 -12.83
C HIS A 157 -6.94 -12.44 -11.59
N HIS A 158 -8.26 -12.49 -11.33
CA HIS A 158 -8.88 -11.84 -10.17
C HIS A 158 -8.24 -12.25 -8.85
N ARG A 159 -7.74 -13.48 -8.76
CA ARG A 159 -6.95 -13.98 -7.62
C ARG A 159 -5.69 -13.16 -7.27
N ARG A 160 -5.27 -12.24 -8.16
CA ARG A 160 -4.12 -11.33 -7.95
C ARG A 160 -4.54 -9.97 -7.41
N ARG A 161 -5.84 -9.69 -7.36
CA ARG A 161 -6.36 -8.47 -6.75
C ARG A 161 -6.02 -8.49 -5.26
N VAL A 162 -5.61 -7.34 -4.72
CA VAL A 162 -5.15 -7.26 -3.33
C VAL A 162 -6.30 -7.45 -2.35
N VAL A 163 -7.42 -6.75 -2.57
CA VAL A 163 -8.58 -6.84 -1.67
C VAL A 163 -9.26 -8.20 -1.83
N GLN A 164 -9.10 -9.04 -0.82
CA GLN A 164 -9.70 -10.37 -0.67
C GLN A 164 -9.87 -10.67 0.82
N ASP A 165 -10.65 -11.69 1.17
CA ASP A 165 -10.89 -12.09 2.57
C ASP A 165 -9.57 -12.27 3.35
N ARG A 166 -8.57 -12.92 2.76
CA ARG A 166 -7.26 -13.12 3.39
C ARG A 166 -6.55 -11.81 3.68
N PHE A 167 -6.52 -10.90 2.71
CA PHE A 167 -5.89 -9.59 2.90
C PHE A 167 -6.59 -8.79 4.00
N LEU A 168 -7.92 -8.77 4.03
CA LEU A 168 -8.69 -8.05 5.04
C LEU A 168 -8.51 -8.65 6.44
N ALA A 169 -8.43 -9.99 6.55
CA ALA A 169 -8.12 -10.65 7.80
C ALA A 169 -6.73 -10.25 8.34
N GLU A 170 -5.73 -10.27 7.45
CA GLU A 170 -4.36 -9.89 7.83
C GLU A 170 -4.24 -8.39 8.10
N ALA A 171 -4.92 -7.53 7.36
CA ALA A 171 -4.99 -6.11 7.64
C ALA A 171 -5.60 -5.83 9.02
N ALA A 172 -6.71 -6.51 9.36
CA ALA A 172 -7.31 -6.41 10.69
C ALA A 172 -6.36 -6.86 11.80
N ARG A 173 -5.52 -7.88 11.54
CA ARG A 173 -4.54 -8.40 12.50
C ARG A 173 -3.39 -7.43 12.72
N VAL A 174 -2.78 -6.89 11.65
CA VAL A 174 -1.57 -6.08 11.76
C VAL A 174 -1.81 -4.63 12.14
N LEU A 175 -3.01 -4.10 11.86
CA LEU A 175 -3.35 -2.73 12.24
C LEU A 175 -3.48 -2.59 13.76
N VAL A 176 -3.08 -1.44 14.28
CA VAL A 176 -3.42 -1.04 15.65
C VAL A 176 -4.93 -0.79 15.77
N PRO A 177 -5.54 -0.83 16.98
CA PRO A 177 -6.91 -0.35 17.16
C PRO A 177 -7.08 1.09 16.63
N GLY A 178 -8.11 1.34 15.84
CA GLY A 178 -8.31 2.60 15.14
C GLY A 178 -7.41 2.84 13.91
N GLY A 179 -6.54 1.89 13.57
CA GLY A 179 -5.71 1.94 12.35
C GLY A 179 -6.56 1.80 11.09
N GLU A 180 -6.01 2.16 9.93
CA GLU A 180 -6.79 2.34 8.70
C GLU A 180 -6.24 1.54 7.52
N VAL A 181 -7.13 0.98 6.69
CA VAL A 181 -6.85 0.66 5.29
C VAL A 181 -7.45 1.75 4.43
N ARG A 182 -6.62 2.42 3.63
CA ARG A 182 -7.02 3.53 2.76
C ARG A 182 -6.95 3.05 1.32
N VAL A 183 -8.09 3.03 0.63
CA VAL A 183 -8.20 2.50 -0.73
C VAL A 183 -8.62 3.59 -1.69
N VAL A 184 -7.92 3.69 -2.85
CA VAL A 184 -8.29 4.56 -3.97
C VAL A 184 -8.10 3.79 -5.27
N THR A 185 -9.09 3.85 -6.16
CA THR A 185 -9.02 3.27 -7.51
C THR A 185 -9.74 4.15 -8.54
N ASP A 186 -9.30 4.06 -9.79
CA ASP A 186 -9.96 4.66 -10.97
C ASP A 186 -10.67 3.61 -11.84
N HIS A 187 -10.73 2.35 -11.37
CA HIS A 187 -11.22 1.22 -12.17
C HIS A 187 -12.54 0.67 -11.61
N ALA A 188 -13.64 0.89 -12.34
CA ALA A 188 -14.98 0.56 -11.88
C ALA A 188 -15.21 -0.93 -11.54
N GLU A 189 -14.60 -1.87 -12.29
CA GLU A 189 -14.73 -3.30 -12.00
C GLU A 189 -13.91 -3.70 -10.75
N LEU A 190 -12.76 -3.05 -10.51
CA LEU A 190 -12.02 -3.26 -9.28
C LEU A 190 -12.79 -2.68 -8.09
N TRP A 191 -13.39 -1.51 -8.26
CA TRP A 191 -14.25 -0.93 -7.22
C TRP A 191 -15.45 -1.81 -6.89
N ALA A 192 -16.08 -2.43 -7.89
CA ALA A 192 -17.17 -3.38 -7.69
C ALA A 192 -16.73 -4.61 -6.89
N TRP A 193 -15.56 -5.15 -7.21
CA TRP A 193 -14.92 -6.24 -6.45
C TRP A 193 -14.63 -5.83 -5.01
N ASP A 194 -13.95 -4.72 -4.81
CA ASP A 194 -13.58 -4.22 -3.49
C ASP A 194 -14.81 -3.95 -2.62
N SER A 195 -15.83 -3.28 -3.20
CA SER A 195 -17.09 -2.97 -2.51
C SER A 195 -17.83 -4.24 -2.06
N ALA A 196 -17.78 -5.32 -2.84
CA ALA A 196 -18.39 -6.59 -2.45
C ALA A 196 -17.69 -7.22 -1.23
N TYR A 197 -16.37 -7.10 -1.13
CA TYR A 197 -15.64 -7.51 0.08
C TYR A 197 -15.93 -6.58 1.26
N PHE A 198 -15.98 -5.25 1.03
CA PHE A 198 -16.24 -4.29 2.10
C PHE A 198 -17.62 -4.48 2.72
N ALA A 199 -18.63 -4.87 1.92
CA ALA A 199 -19.97 -5.18 2.42
C ALA A 199 -19.97 -6.26 3.53
N ASP A 200 -19.04 -7.21 3.46
CA ASP A 200 -18.95 -8.31 4.40
C ASP A 200 -17.96 -8.06 5.56
N TRP A 201 -16.96 -7.20 5.34
CA TRP A 201 -15.86 -6.98 6.29
C TRP A 201 -15.97 -5.69 7.09
N ALA A 202 -16.85 -4.75 6.69
CA ALA A 202 -16.96 -3.45 7.35
C ALA A 202 -18.41 -3.11 7.71
N GLU A 203 -18.60 -2.52 8.89
CA GLU A 203 -19.83 -1.83 9.23
C GLU A 203 -19.89 -0.49 8.47
N ASP A 204 -21.08 -0.07 8.08
CA ASP A 204 -21.31 1.15 7.30
C ASP A 204 -22.36 2.07 7.92
N PRO A 205 -22.06 2.66 9.09
CA PRO A 205 -23.03 3.50 9.79
C PRO A 205 -23.36 4.82 9.05
N SER A 206 -22.51 5.21 8.12
CA SER A 206 -22.63 6.49 7.38
C SER A 206 -23.12 6.33 5.94
N GLY A 207 -23.43 5.09 5.49
CA GLY A 207 -23.93 4.85 4.13
C GLY A 207 -22.89 5.13 3.03
N LEU A 208 -21.63 4.81 3.29
CA LEU A 208 -20.50 5.03 2.36
C LEU A 208 -20.32 3.87 1.36
N LEU A 209 -20.90 2.71 1.64
CA LEU A 209 -20.81 1.55 0.77
C LEU A 209 -21.55 1.81 -0.54
N ASP A 210 -20.85 1.69 -1.65
CA ASP A 210 -21.45 1.64 -2.98
C ASP A 210 -22.15 0.28 -3.17
N ARG A 211 -23.44 0.24 -2.80
CA ARG A 211 -24.26 -0.99 -2.82
C ARG A 211 -24.47 -1.53 -4.23
N GLU A 212 -24.55 -0.64 -5.22
CA GLU A 212 -24.67 -1.05 -6.62
C GLU A 212 -23.37 -1.68 -7.12
N ALA A 213 -22.23 -1.07 -6.81
CA ALA A 213 -20.93 -1.65 -7.11
C ALA A 213 -20.76 -3.01 -6.39
N ALA A 214 -21.08 -3.10 -5.11
CA ALA A 214 -21.02 -4.34 -4.34
C ALA A 214 -21.88 -5.45 -4.96
N ALA A 215 -23.10 -5.13 -5.39
CA ALA A 215 -23.98 -6.08 -6.05
C ALA A 215 -23.41 -6.57 -7.41
N ARG A 216 -22.78 -5.68 -8.19
CA ARG A 216 -22.10 -6.07 -9.44
C ARG A 216 -20.91 -7.01 -9.19
N GLY A 217 -20.12 -6.79 -8.12
CA GLY A 217 -18.96 -7.61 -7.76
C GLY A 217 -19.29 -8.95 -7.11
N ALA A 218 -20.48 -9.10 -6.55
CA ALA A 218 -20.85 -10.22 -5.67
C ALA A 218 -20.68 -11.61 -6.31
N ALA A 219 -20.99 -11.78 -7.59
CA ALA A 219 -20.88 -13.06 -8.29
C ALA A 219 -19.40 -13.49 -8.43
N ASP A 220 -18.51 -12.57 -8.75
CA ASP A 220 -17.08 -12.83 -8.89
C ASP A 220 -16.43 -13.14 -7.54
N VAL A 221 -16.80 -12.40 -6.49
CA VAL A 221 -16.35 -12.66 -5.11
C VAL A 221 -16.85 -14.02 -4.63
N ALA A 222 -18.12 -14.36 -4.88
CA ALA A 222 -18.66 -15.68 -4.51
C ALA A 222 -17.93 -16.83 -5.23
N ARG A 223 -17.50 -16.63 -6.49
CA ARG A 223 -16.67 -17.61 -7.21
C ARG A 223 -15.30 -17.76 -6.55
N GLU A 224 -14.61 -16.67 -6.27
CA GLU A 224 -13.27 -16.67 -5.64
C GLU A 224 -13.32 -17.39 -4.27
N ARG A 225 -14.35 -17.11 -3.46
CA ARG A 225 -14.54 -17.76 -2.16
C ARG A 225 -14.78 -19.26 -2.23
N ARG A 226 -15.46 -19.74 -3.27
CA ARG A 226 -15.60 -21.19 -3.50
C ARG A 226 -14.29 -21.86 -3.86
N GLU A 227 -13.47 -21.19 -4.65
CA GLU A 227 -12.16 -21.70 -5.06
C GLU A 227 -11.11 -21.62 -3.93
N ARG A 228 -11.25 -20.62 -3.04
CA ARG A 228 -10.31 -20.31 -1.97
C ARG A 228 -11.02 -19.91 -0.68
N PRO A 229 -11.61 -20.85 0.01
CA PRO A 229 -12.34 -20.54 1.22
C PRO A 229 -11.42 -19.97 2.30
N VAL A 230 -11.83 -18.88 2.89
CA VAL A 230 -11.23 -18.26 4.09
C VAL A 230 -12.33 -18.10 5.11
N GLY A 231 -12.04 -18.35 6.38
CA GLY A 231 -13.01 -18.13 7.45
C GLY A 231 -13.43 -16.65 7.51
N MET A 232 -14.75 -16.43 7.50
CA MET A 232 -15.30 -15.09 7.69
C MET A 232 -15.28 -14.73 9.17
N PRO A 233 -15.00 -13.47 9.54
CA PRO A 233 -15.05 -13.03 10.93
C PRO A 233 -16.50 -13.10 11.44
N GLY A 234 -16.67 -13.53 12.69
CA GLY A 234 -17.99 -13.52 13.35
C GLY A 234 -18.50 -12.11 13.62
N VAL A 235 -17.57 -11.13 13.72
CA VAL A 235 -17.85 -9.69 13.85
C VAL A 235 -17.01 -8.97 12.81
N LYS A 236 -17.60 -8.01 12.12
CA LYS A 236 -16.89 -7.20 11.13
C LYS A 236 -15.79 -6.37 11.80
N PRO A 237 -14.53 -6.56 11.42
CA PRO A 237 -13.41 -5.91 12.12
C PRO A 237 -13.20 -4.45 11.74
N PHE A 238 -13.93 -3.95 10.74
CA PHE A 238 -13.78 -2.58 10.25
C PHE A 238 -15.08 -1.80 10.33
N VAL A 239 -14.92 -0.46 10.36
CA VAL A 239 -15.97 0.51 10.15
C VAL A 239 -15.57 1.38 8.96
N MET A 240 -16.48 1.58 8.00
CA MET A 240 -16.24 2.47 6.86
C MET A 240 -16.21 3.93 7.32
N ALA A 241 -15.27 4.68 6.77
CA ALA A 241 -15.12 6.11 7.03
C ALA A 241 -14.83 6.88 5.72
N PRO A 242 -15.15 8.17 5.64
CA PRO A 242 -14.87 8.97 4.46
C PRO A 242 -13.36 9.12 4.25
N PHE A 243 -12.96 9.13 2.99
CA PHE A 243 -11.55 9.31 2.63
C PHE A 243 -11.17 10.79 2.80
N ALA A 244 -10.24 11.07 3.68
CA ALA A 244 -9.62 12.38 3.80
C ALA A 244 -8.43 12.49 2.84
N ARG A 245 -8.30 13.61 2.14
CA ARG A 245 -7.17 13.88 1.24
C ARG A 245 -5.83 13.72 1.94
N SER A 246 -4.86 13.11 1.26
CA SER A 246 -3.49 12.97 1.77
C SER A 246 -2.78 14.33 1.85
N ALA A 247 -1.94 14.53 2.86
CA ALA A 247 -1.28 15.81 3.14
C ALA A 247 -0.43 16.34 1.96
N GLY A 248 0.22 15.46 1.21
CA GLY A 248 1.03 15.82 0.04
C GLY A 248 0.26 16.00 -1.27
N ALA A 249 -1.08 15.80 -1.28
CA ALA A 249 -1.89 15.91 -2.47
C ALA A 249 -2.17 17.39 -2.84
N GLY A 250 -2.15 17.70 -4.14
CA GLY A 250 -2.50 19.01 -4.66
C GLY A 250 -3.99 19.32 -4.56
N GLU A 251 -4.39 20.53 -4.92
CA GLU A 251 -5.79 20.92 -4.97
C GLU A 251 -6.59 20.00 -5.90
N GLY A 252 -7.72 19.48 -5.42
CA GLY A 252 -8.56 18.53 -6.15
C GLY A 252 -8.01 17.10 -6.24
N GLU A 253 -6.80 16.81 -5.76
CA GLU A 253 -6.23 15.45 -5.70
C GLU A 253 -6.66 14.73 -4.40
N LEU A 254 -6.72 13.40 -4.45
CA LEU A 254 -6.95 12.54 -3.28
C LEU A 254 -5.64 12.17 -2.58
N VAL A 255 -4.67 11.70 -3.35
CA VAL A 255 -3.40 11.15 -2.86
C VAL A 255 -2.16 11.81 -3.46
N GLY A 256 -2.27 12.49 -4.61
CA GLY A 256 -1.18 13.23 -5.24
C GLY A 256 -0.20 12.35 -6.02
N THR A 257 -0.64 11.19 -6.52
CA THR A 257 0.21 10.30 -7.33
C THR A 257 0.27 10.74 -8.80
N ASN A 258 1.32 10.31 -9.51
CA ASN A 258 1.41 10.52 -10.95
C ASN A 258 0.29 9.81 -11.72
N PHE A 259 -0.18 8.65 -11.20
CA PHE A 259 -1.33 7.93 -11.76
C PHE A 259 -2.61 8.75 -11.63
N GLU A 260 -2.86 9.30 -10.44
CA GLU A 260 -4.03 10.16 -10.23
C GLU A 260 -4.02 11.35 -11.20
N ARG A 261 -2.88 12.07 -11.29
CA ARG A 261 -2.74 13.23 -12.19
C ARG A 261 -2.97 12.87 -13.65
N LYS A 262 -2.43 11.72 -14.09
CA LYS A 262 -2.65 11.22 -15.44
C LYS A 262 -4.14 10.93 -15.69
N TYR A 263 -4.77 10.17 -14.81
CA TYR A 263 -6.13 9.70 -14.98
C TYR A 263 -7.17 10.82 -14.82
N ARG A 264 -6.89 11.84 -14.00
CA ARG A 264 -7.70 13.05 -13.93
C ARG A 264 -7.70 13.81 -15.26
N ARG A 265 -6.55 13.90 -15.93
CA ARG A 265 -6.47 14.50 -17.28
C ARG A 265 -7.23 13.69 -18.34
N GLU A 266 -7.38 12.39 -18.14
CA GLU A 266 -8.19 11.50 -18.97
C GLU A 266 -9.70 11.55 -18.60
N GLY A 267 -10.10 12.32 -17.59
CA GLY A 267 -11.49 12.46 -17.15
C GLY A 267 -12.06 11.24 -16.43
N ARG A 268 -11.19 10.37 -15.87
CA ARG A 268 -11.66 9.18 -15.14
C ARG A 268 -12.32 9.55 -13.81
N ALA A 269 -13.33 8.77 -13.43
CA ALA A 269 -13.88 8.79 -12.09
C ALA A 269 -12.92 8.11 -11.11
N PHE A 270 -13.00 8.51 -9.83
CA PHE A 270 -12.24 7.91 -8.75
C PHE A 270 -13.17 7.50 -7.62
N TRP A 271 -12.85 6.37 -7.02
CA TRP A 271 -13.51 5.85 -5.84
C TRP A 271 -12.50 5.78 -4.71
N ALA A 272 -12.91 6.18 -3.52
CA ALA A 272 -12.05 6.22 -2.35
C ALA A 272 -12.82 5.91 -1.07
N VAL A 273 -12.20 5.15 -0.17
CA VAL A 273 -12.78 4.79 1.12
C VAL A 273 -11.69 4.51 2.14
N VAL A 274 -12.04 4.63 3.39
CA VAL A 274 -11.23 4.19 4.54
C VAL A 274 -11.97 3.07 5.26
N LEU A 275 -11.26 1.97 5.56
CA LEU A 275 -11.70 0.94 6.49
C LEU A 275 -10.92 1.14 7.79
N ARG A 276 -11.59 1.58 8.85
CA ARG A 276 -10.97 1.79 10.16
C ARG A 276 -11.17 0.57 11.02
N ARG A 277 -10.09 0.03 11.57
CA ARG A 277 -10.17 -1.10 12.53
C ARG A 277 -10.95 -0.68 13.77
N ALA A 278 -11.95 -1.48 14.13
CA ALA A 278 -12.74 -1.30 15.34
C ALA A 278 -11.92 -1.52 16.63
#